data_a4a2f036d4f947748f1d541fd71ff810
#
_entry.id   a4a2f036d4f947748f1d541fd71ff810
#
_cell.length_a   1.000
_cell.length_b   1.000
_cell.length_c   1.000
_cell.angle_alpha   90.00
_cell.angle_beta   90.00
_cell.angle_gamma   90.00
#
_symmetry.space_group_name_H-M   'P 1'
#
loop_
_entity.id
_entity.type
_entity.pdbx_description
1 polymer ?
#
loop_
_entity_poly.entity_id
_entity_poly.type
_entity_poly.pdbx_seq_one_letter_code
_entity_poly.pdbx_strand_id
1 'polypeptide(L)'
;GVTYPEIYEMQIKSVFEALVELTKKKVKAHPQIMIPQISSIAELNHIKAIYDRIKKETETKHKMKLKINFGTMIEVVRAALTANELASTAEFFSFGTNDLTQGTFSFSREDVEGKFLPEYMEKELLERNPFQSIDVNGVGSLIKIGIAAGRGIRKNMEVGICGEHGGDPS
;
A
#
# COMPACT_ATOMS: atom_id res chain seq x y z
N GLY A 1 -9.46 -4.85 8.96
CA GLY A 1 -8.61 -6.05 8.99
C GLY A 1 -8.30 -6.54 10.39
N VAL A 2 -7.79 -5.67 11.25
CA VAL A 2 -7.46 -6.07 12.64
C VAL A 2 -8.72 -6.36 13.45
N THR A 3 -9.75 -5.53 13.31
CA THR A 3 -11.02 -5.65 14.07
C THR A 3 -11.89 -6.82 13.59
N TYR A 4 -11.87 -7.09 12.30
CA TYR A 4 -12.64 -8.16 11.65
C TYR A 4 -11.70 -9.00 10.79
N PRO A 5 -10.83 -9.82 11.40
CA PRO A 5 -9.78 -10.57 10.69
C PRO A 5 -10.32 -11.59 9.71
N GLU A 6 -11.54 -12.10 9.92
CA GLU A 6 -12.22 -13.05 9.04
C GLU A 6 -12.42 -12.52 7.62
N ILE A 7 -12.52 -11.19 7.42
CA ILE A 7 -12.63 -10.58 6.10
C ILE A 7 -11.31 -10.76 5.36
N TYR A 8 -10.18 -10.43 6.00
CA TYR A 8 -8.86 -10.65 5.39
C TYR A 8 -8.53 -12.12 5.20
N GLU A 9 -8.94 -12.98 6.15
CA GLU A 9 -8.79 -14.44 5.99
C GLU A 9 -9.46 -14.93 4.72
N MET A 10 -10.72 -14.54 4.50
CA MET A 10 -11.48 -14.90 3.32
C MET A 10 -10.79 -14.40 2.03
N GLN A 11 -10.39 -13.13 1.99
CA GLN A 11 -9.75 -12.52 0.83
C GLN A 11 -8.39 -13.15 0.52
N ILE A 12 -7.53 -13.29 1.51
CA ILE A 12 -6.21 -13.92 1.35
C ILE A 12 -6.36 -15.36 0.88
N LYS A 13 -7.29 -16.12 1.48
CA LYS A 13 -7.57 -17.50 1.09
C LYS A 13 -8.02 -17.59 -0.37
N SER A 14 -8.90 -16.69 -0.80
CA SER A 14 -9.40 -16.64 -2.19
C SER A 14 -8.26 -16.45 -3.19
N VAL A 15 -7.28 -15.58 -2.89
CA VAL A 15 -6.11 -15.38 -3.75
C VAL A 15 -5.24 -16.64 -3.81
N PHE A 16 -5.02 -17.33 -2.68
CA PHE A 16 -4.27 -18.58 -2.65
C PHE A 16 -4.96 -19.70 -3.43
N GLU A 17 -6.28 -19.88 -3.27
CA GLU A 17 -7.04 -20.90 -4.00
C GLU A 17 -7.07 -20.60 -5.51
N ALA A 18 -7.21 -19.33 -5.91
CA ALA A 18 -7.12 -18.94 -7.32
C ALA A 18 -5.74 -19.27 -7.91
N LEU A 19 -4.64 -19.01 -7.17
CA LEU A 19 -3.29 -19.38 -7.61
C LEU A 19 -3.12 -20.90 -7.75
N VAL A 20 -3.73 -21.69 -6.85
CA VAL A 20 -3.76 -23.17 -6.97
C VAL A 20 -4.42 -23.59 -8.27
N GLU A 21 -5.58 -23.03 -8.60
CA GLU A 21 -6.29 -23.36 -9.85
C GLU A 21 -5.47 -23.01 -11.09
N LEU A 22 -4.88 -21.81 -11.13
CA LEU A 22 -4.03 -21.36 -12.23
C LEU A 22 -2.79 -22.27 -12.38
N THR A 23 -2.17 -22.63 -11.26
CA THR A 23 -1.02 -23.53 -11.27
C THR A 23 -1.36 -24.91 -11.83
N LYS A 24 -2.51 -25.48 -11.44
CA LYS A 24 -3.02 -26.76 -12.00
C LYS A 24 -3.28 -26.65 -13.51
N LYS A 25 -3.74 -25.49 -13.97
CA LYS A 25 -3.96 -25.22 -15.41
C LYS A 25 -2.67 -24.83 -16.14
N LYS A 26 -1.49 -24.85 -15.47
CA LYS A 26 -0.20 -24.45 -16.01
C LYS A 26 -0.16 -22.99 -16.51
N VAL A 27 -1.01 -22.14 -15.97
CA VAL A 27 -0.99 -20.70 -16.23
C VAL A 27 0.00 -20.04 -15.27
N LYS A 28 0.94 -19.26 -15.82
CA LYS A 28 1.89 -18.48 -15.00
C LYS A 28 1.16 -17.27 -14.43
N ALA A 29 1.18 -17.15 -13.10
CA ALA A 29 0.65 -15.99 -12.39
C ALA A 29 1.63 -15.58 -11.28
N HIS A 30 1.72 -14.28 -11.05
CA HIS A 30 2.59 -13.67 -10.04
C HIS A 30 1.76 -12.72 -9.15
N PRO A 31 0.82 -13.26 -8.34
CA PRO A 31 0.00 -12.43 -7.48
C PRO A 31 0.83 -11.78 -6.37
N GLN A 32 0.37 -10.60 -5.96
CA GLN A 32 0.87 -9.87 -4.81
C GLN A 32 -0.32 -9.54 -3.90
N ILE A 33 -0.13 -9.63 -2.59
CA ILE A 33 -1.12 -9.20 -1.60
C ILE A 33 -0.57 -7.96 -0.92
N MET A 34 -1.31 -6.86 -1.04
CA MET A 34 -0.99 -5.56 -0.46
C MET A 34 -2.01 -5.21 0.62
N ILE A 35 -1.52 -4.90 1.81
CA ILE A 35 -2.36 -4.52 2.94
C ILE A 35 -2.46 -3.00 3.02
N PRO A 36 -3.67 -2.43 2.94
CA PRO A 36 -3.88 -0.98 3.01
C PRO A 36 -3.91 -0.46 4.45
N GLN A 37 -3.82 0.86 4.62
CA GLN A 37 -4.06 1.59 5.86
C GLN A 37 -3.20 1.13 7.06
N ILE A 38 -2.01 0.64 6.81
CA ILE A 38 -1.08 0.23 7.86
C ILE A 38 -0.36 1.45 8.42
N SER A 39 -0.43 1.62 9.73
CA SER A 39 0.26 2.69 10.46
C SER A 39 1.46 2.18 11.27
N SER A 40 1.51 0.89 11.60
CA SER A 40 2.56 0.31 12.45
C SER A 40 2.97 -1.10 12.01
N ILE A 41 4.19 -1.47 12.38
CA ILE A 41 4.71 -2.82 12.16
C ILE A 41 3.90 -3.90 12.91
N ALA A 42 3.32 -3.55 14.06
CA ALA A 42 2.50 -4.47 14.83
C ALA A 42 1.22 -4.88 14.08
N GLU A 43 0.55 -3.91 13.43
CA GLU A 43 -0.61 -4.18 12.57
C GLU A 43 -0.23 -5.07 11.38
N LEU A 44 0.87 -4.72 10.70
CA LEU A 44 1.33 -5.50 9.55
C LEU A 44 1.69 -6.94 9.94
N ASN A 45 2.37 -7.13 11.07
CA ASN A 45 2.72 -8.45 11.58
C ASN A 45 1.49 -9.27 11.99
N HIS A 46 0.47 -8.62 12.54
CA HIS A 46 -0.79 -9.27 12.86
C HIS A 46 -1.43 -9.89 11.60
N ILE A 47 -1.52 -9.13 10.52
CA ILE A 47 -2.06 -9.61 9.24
C ILE A 47 -1.11 -10.62 8.57
N LYS A 48 0.21 -10.44 8.71
CA LYS A 48 1.20 -11.39 8.20
C LYS A 48 1.05 -12.79 8.81
N ALA A 49 0.74 -12.86 10.09
CA ALA A 49 0.48 -14.14 10.75
C ALA A 49 -0.74 -14.88 10.16
N ILE A 50 -1.80 -14.14 9.81
CA ILE A 50 -2.97 -14.68 9.10
C ILE A 50 -2.54 -15.23 7.72
N TYR A 51 -1.81 -14.41 6.95
CA TYR A 51 -1.28 -14.80 5.65
C TYR A 51 -0.44 -16.08 5.73
N ASP A 52 0.50 -16.16 6.67
CA ASP A 52 1.40 -17.31 6.82
C ASP A 52 0.64 -18.60 7.18
N ARG A 53 -0.37 -18.49 8.04
CA ARG A 53 -1.25 -19.60 8.40
C ARG A 53 -1.99 -20.11 7.18
N ILE A 54 -2.67 -19.24 6.44
CA ILE A 54 -3.44 -19.59 5.24
C ILE A 54 -2.54 -20.20 4.17
N LYS A 55 -1.36 -19.61 3.94
CA LYS A 55 -0.35 -20.16 3.03
C LYS A 55 -0.01 -21.58 3.38
N LYS A 56 0.36 -21.84 4.63
CA LYS A 56 0.73 -23.18 5.13
C LYS A 56 -0.41 -24.18 4.95
N GLU A 57 -1.63 -23.82 5.32
CA GLU A 57 -2.82 -24.66 5.17
C GLU A 57 -3.08 -25.03 3.71
N THR A 58 -3.02 -24.03 2.81
CA THR A 58 -3.27 -24.21 1.37
C THR A 58 -2.17 -25.06 0.72
N GLU A 59 -0.89 -24.77 1.00
CA GLU A 59 0.24 -25.56 0.50
C GLU A 59 0.16 -27.02 0.95
N THR A 60 -0.23 -27.26 2.20
CA THR A 60 -0.39 -28.61 2.75
C THR A 60 -1.55 -29.35 2.09
N LYS A 61 -2.71 -28.71 1.99
CA LYS A 61 -3.91 -29.26 1.36
C LYS A 61 -3.67 -29.68 -0.09
N HIS A 62 -2.98 -28.85 -0.85
CA HIS A 62 -2.76 -29.06 -2.29
C HIS A 62 -1.41 -29.68 -2.63
N LYS A 63 -0.55 -29.96 -1.65
CA LYS A 63 0.79 -30.55 -1.81
C LYS A 63 1.66 -29.80 -2.83
N MET A 64 1.62 -28.48 -2.81
CA MET A 64 2.38 -27.61 -3.71
C MET A 64 2.93 -26.39 -2.99
N LYS A 65 4.00 -25.81 -3.53
CA LYS A 65 4.57 -24.55 -3.06
C LYS A 65 3.94 -23.38 -3.83
N LEU A 66 3.50 -22.37 -3.10
CA LEU A 66 2.85 -21.20 -3.64
C LEU A 66 3.66 -19.95 -3.31
N LYS A 67 3.91 -19.11 -4.31
CA LYS A 67 4.61 -17.83 -4.12
C LYS A 67 3.65 -16.69 -4.37
N ILE A 68 3.33 -15.95 -3.33
CA ILE A 68 2.61 -14.69 -3.36
C ILE A 68 3.45 -13.71 -2.57
N ASN A 69 3.82 -12.57 -3.14
CA ASN A 69 4.54 -11.55 -2.41
C ASN A 69 3.57 -10.81 -1.47
N PHE A 70 4.05 -10.55 -0.26
CA PHE A 70 3.29 -9.84 0.77
C PHE A 70 3.88 -8.45 0.96
N GLY A 71 3.05 -7.42 0.78
CA GLY A 71 3.48 -6.03 0.90
C GLY A 71 2.44 -5.16 1.58
N THR A 72 2.73 -3.88 1.64
CA THR A 72 1.81 -2.90 2.24
C THR A 72 1.74 -1.62 1.43
N MET A 73 0.61 -0.94 1.54
CA MET A 73 0.46 0.42 1.05
C MET A 73 1.08 1.40 2.06
N ILE A 74 1.83 2.35 1.56
CA ILE A 74 2.34 3.50 2.31
C ILE A 74 1.45 4.69 1.96
N GLU A 75 0.47 4.94 2.79
CA GLU A 75 -0.54 5.99 2.59
C GLU A 75 -0.87 6.76 3.87
N VAL A 76 -0.39 6.25 5.00
CA VAL A 76 -0.41 6.93 6.29
C VAL A 76 0.94 7.63 6.49
N VAL A 77 0.93 8.91 6.87
CA VAL A 77 2.18 9.69 7.07
C VAL A 77 3.15 8.98 8.02
N ARG A 78 2.62 8.41 9.12
CA ARG A 78 3.43 7.63 10.06
C ARG A 78 4.14 6.46 9.38
N ALA A 79 3.44 5.75 8.48
CA ALA A 79 4.01 4.62 7.75
C ALA A 79 5.19 5.04 6.85
N ALA A 80 5.10 6.20 6.20
CA ALA A 80 6.21 6.74 5.41
C ALA A 80 7.44 7.04 6.28
N LEU A 81 7.22 7.63 7.47
CA LEU A 81 8.28 7.96 8.42
C LEU A 81 8.93 6.73 9.10
N THR A 82 8.19 5.63 9.24
CA THR A 82 8.66 4.39 9.88
C THR A 82 8.76 3.22 8.88
N ALA A 83 8.97 3.52 7.60
CA ALA A 83 8.97 2.53 6.52
C ALA A 83 10.11 1.49 6.67
N ASN A 84 11.20 1.82 7.37
CA ASN A 84 12.25 0.86 7.73
C ASN A 84 11.69 -0.28 8.60
N GLU A 85 10.81 0.01 9.56
CA GLU A 85 10.18 -1.02 10.39
C GLU A 85 9.30 -1.94 9.50
N LEU A 86 8.45 -1.34 8.65
CA LEU A 86 7.54 -2.07 7.77
C LEU A 86 8.28 -2.94 6.75
N ALA A 87 9.43 -2.49 6.26
CA ALA A 87 10.27 -3.23 5.33
C ALA A 87 10.87 -4.51 5.91
N SER A 88 10.88 -4.66 7.24
CA SER A 88 11.30 -5.93 7.87
C SER A 88 10.33 -7.07 7.52
N THR A 89 9.06 -6.76 7.32
CA THR A 89 8.00 -7.74 7.02
C THR A 89 7.51 -7.63 5.57
N ALA A 90 7.28 -6.42 5.06
CA ALA A 90 6.82 -6.20 3.69
C ALA A 90 7.91 -6.51 2.66
N GLU A 91 7.55 -7.18 1.57
CA GLU A 91 8.45 -7.49 0.45
C GLU A 91 8.43 -6.39 -0.62
N PHE A 92 7.36 -5.59 -0.66
CA PHE A 92 7.20 -4.44 -1.55
C PHE A 92 6.35 -3.35 -0.90
N PHE A 93 6.46 -2.13 -1.41
CA PHE A 93 5.60 -1.00 -1.06
C PHE A 93 4.83 -0.49 -2.28
N SER A 94 3.64 0.03 -2.05
CA SER A 94 2.92 0.87 -2.99
C SER A 94 2.50 2.15 -2.28
N PHE A 95 2.80 3.31 -2.85
CA PHE A 95 2.40 4.59 -2.26
C PHE A 95 0.99 4.94 -2.68
N GLY A 96 0.06 4.98 -1.72
CA GLY A 96 -1.33 5.41 -1.89
C GLY A 96 -1.41 6.93 -1.76
N THR A 97 -1.22 7.62 -2.89
CA THR A 97 -1.02 9.07 -2.88
C THR A 97 -2.26 9.87 -2.54
N ASN A 98 -3.45 9.32 -2.73
CA ASN A 98 -4.69 10.00 -2.33
C ASN A 98 -4.72 10.24 -0.81
N ASP A 99 -4.59 9.16 -0.02
CA ASP A 99 -4.62 9.25 1.45
C ASP A 99 -3.35 9.90 2.01
N LEU A 100 -2.19 9.64 1.38
CA LEU A 100 -0.95 10.30 1.80
C LEU A 100 -1.04 11.82 1.63
N THR A 101 -1.69 12.31 0.57
CA THR A 101 -1.96 13.73 0.35
C THR A 101 -2.88 14.27 1.44
N GLN A 102 -4.01 13.58 1.71
CA GLN A 102 -4.92 13.98 2.77
C GLN A 102 -4.19 14.09 4.12
N GLY A 103 -3.39 13.10 4.47
CA GLY A 103 -2.62 13.09 5.71
C GLY A 103 -1.56 14.19 5.77
N THR A 104 -0.88 14.47 4.66
CA THR A 104 0.19 15.47 4.59
C THR A 104 -0.36 16.90 4.76
N PHE A 105 -1.46 17.21 4.12
CA PHE A 105 -2.11 18.53 4.23
C PHE A 105 -3.07 18.63 5.41
N SER A 106 -3.40 17.51 6.07
CA SER A 106 -4.52 17.42 7.01
C SER A 106 -5.85 17.88 6.40
N PHE A 107 -6.04 17.57 5.12
CA PHE A 107 -7.24 17.86 4.36
C PHE A 107 -8.10 16.61 4.18
N SER A 108 -9.40 16.72 4.44
CA SER A 108 -10.38 15.78 3.91
C SER A 108 -10.72 16.22 2.49
N ARG A 109 -10.45 15.41 1.49
CA ARG A 109 -10.69 15.72 0.09
C ARG A 109 -12.13 16.18 -0.16
N GLU A 110 -13.10 15.43 0.35
CA GLU A 110 -14.53 15.72 0.20
C GLU A 110 -14.93 17.08 0.82
N ASP A 111 -14.24 17.46 1.91
CA ASP A 111 -14.51 18.72 2.57
C ASP A 111 -13.88 19.91 1.85
N VAL A 112 -12.68 19.79 1.31
CA VAL A 112 -11.94 20.96 0.83
C VAL A 112 -12.13 21.25 -0.65
N GLU A 113 -12.31 20.23 -1.53
CA GLU A 113 -12.48 20.43 -2.97
C GLU A 113 -13.70 21.28 -3.32
N GLY A 114 -14.80 21.14 -2.56
CA GLY A 114 -16.02 21.92 -2.76
C GLY A 114 -16.12 23.19 -1.92
N LYS A 115 -15.11 23.51 -1.10
CA LYS A 115 -15.16 24.66 -0.16
C LYS A 115 -14.06 25.66 -0.47
N PHE A 116 -12.91 25.55 0.20
CA PHE A 116 -11.89 26.60 0.15
C PHE A 116 -10.78 26.33 -0.89
N LEU A 117 -10.62 25.11 -1.38
CA LEU A 117 -9.56 24.78 -2.33
C LEU A 117 -9.64 25.60 -3.64
N PRO A 118 -10.85 25.84 -4.23
CA PRO A 118 -10.98 26.74 -5.38
C PRO A 118 -10.48 28.15 -5.09
N GLU A 119 -10.77 28.71 -3.91
CA GLU A 119 -10.29 30.03 -3.49
C GLU A 119 -8.76 30.06 -3.32
N TYR A 120 -8.15 28.98 -2.80
CA TYR A 120 -6.71 28.87 -2.67
C TYR A 120 -6.01 28.85 -4.04
N MET A 121 -6.64 28.20 -5.03
CA MET A 121 -6.14 28.19 -6.40
C MET A 121 -6.28 29.58 -7.05
N GLU A 122 -7.44 30.25 -6.90
CA GLU A 122 -7.66 31.59 -7.43
C GLU A 122 -6.69 32.64 -6.85
N LYS A 123 -6.36 32.48 -5.57
CA LYS A 123 -5.39 33.35 -4.87
C LYS A 123 -3.93 32.93 -5.04
N GLU A 124 -3.67 31.94 -5.87
CA GLU A 124 -2.33 31.39 -6.11
C GLU A 124 -1.60 30.95 -4.82
N LEU A 125 -2.34 30.57 -3.76
CA LEU A 125 -1.79 30.02 -2.53
C LEU A 125 -1.34 28.57 -2.70
N LEU A 126 -1.95 27.85 -3.64
CA LEU A 126 -1.52 26.56 -4.15
C LEU A 126 -1.39 26.65 -5.66
N GLU A 127 -0.27 26.20 -6.20
CA GLU A 127 -0.01 26.21 -7.63
C GLU A 127 -0.96 25.28 -8.39
N ARG A 128 -1.27 24.12 -7.79
CA ARG A 128 -2.14 23.09 -8.37
C ARG A 128 -2.99 22.43 -7.29
N ASN A 129 -4.10 21.82 -7.72
CA ASN A 129 -4.87 20.98 -6.83
C ASN A 129 -4.04 19.76 -6.40
N PRO A 130 -3.70 19.61 -5.11
CA PRO A 130 -2.82 18.54 -4.64
C PRO A 130 -3.45 17.15 -4.74
N PHE A 131 -4.75 17.04 -5.05
CA PHE A 131 -5.43 15.77 -5.30
C PHE A 131 -5.40 15.36 -6.77
N GLN A 132 -5.02 16.26 -7.67
CA GLN A 132 -4.89 16.00 -9.12
C GLN A 132 -3.43 15.87 -9.55
N SER A 133 -2.58 16.78 -9.09
CA SER A 133 -1.14 16.77 -9.35
C SER A 133 -0.39 16.63 -8.04
N ILE A 134 0.65 15.78 -8.04
CA ILE A 134 1.38 15.48 -6.81
C ILE A 134 2.08 16.72 -6.24
N ASP A 135 1.94 16.93 -4.94
CA ASP A 135 2.77 17.87 -4.18
C ASP A 135 4.18 17.30 -4.01
N VAL A 136 5.08 17.78 -4.87
CA VAL A 136 6.47 17.30 -4.92
C VAL A 136 7.22 17.61 -3.62
N ASN A 137 6.91 18.74 -2.98
CA ASN A 137 7.65 19.22 -1.81
C ASN A 137 7.24 18.50 -0.51
N GLY A 138 5.95 18.30 -0.27
CA GLY A 138 5.42 17.62 0.91
C GLY A 138 5.28 16.12 0.68
N VAL A 139 4.29 15.72 -0.13
CA VAL A 139 3.99 14.31 -0.41
C VAL A 139 5.17 13.60 -1.05
N GLY A 140 5.80 14.24 -2.05
CA GLY A 140 6.99 13.71 -2.73
C GLY A 140 8.18 13.52 -1.78
N SER A 141 8.35 14.39 -0.79
CA SER A 141 9.38 14.22 0.24
C SER A 141 9.11 13.02 1.14
N LEU A 142 7.85 12.80 1.56
CA LEU A 142 7.46 11.61 2.33
C LEU A 142 7.69 10.32 1.53
N ILE A 143 7.37 10.32 0.23
CA ILE A 143 7.65 9.19 -0.66
C ILE A 143 9.14 8.89 -0.70
N LYS A 144 9.99 9.91 -0.89
CA LYS A 144 11.46 9.76 -0.90
C LYS A 144 11.98 9.18 0.41
N ILE A 145 11.48 9.67 1.55
CA ILE A 145 11.84 9.16 2.89
C ILE A 145 11.44 7.67 2.99
N GLY A 146 10.21 7.33 2.63
CA GLY A 146 9.71 5.96 2.69
C GLY A 146 10.50 5.00 1.80
N ILE A 147 10.84 5.41 0.56
CA ILE A 147 11.67 4.61 -0.37
C ILE A 147 13.07 4.39 0.21
N ALA A 148 13.72 5.46 0.67
CA ALA A 148 15.07 5.37 1.23
C ALA A 148 15.11 4.45 2.46
N ALA A 149 14.14 4.61 3.36
CA ALA A 149 14.01 3.79 4.56
C ALA A 149 13.74 2.31 4.23
N GLY A 150 12.81 2.03 3.31
CA GLY A 150 12.50 0.68 2.85
C GLY A 150 13.67 -0.01 2.18
N ARG A 151 14.33 0.68 1.25
CA ARG A 151 15.52 0.16 0.55
C ARG A 151 16.76 0.06 1.44
N GLY A 152 16.81 0.80 2.53
CA GLY A 152 17.84 0.63 3.56
C GLY A 152 17.80 -0.75 4.23
N ILE A 153 16.61 -1.35 4.32
CA ILE A 153 16.40 -2.70 4.86
C ILE A 153 16.42 -3.76 3.76
N ARG A 154 15.74 -3.50 2.63
CA ARG A 154 15.67 -4.39 1.45
C ARG A 154 16.16 -3.65 0.21
N LYS A 155 17.43 -3.79 -0.09
CA LYS A 155 18.11 -3.04 -1.17
C LYS A 155 17.37 -3.02 -2.52
N ASN A 156 16.73 -4.12 -2.89
CA ASN A 156 16.00 -4.29 -4.14
C ASN A 156 14.46 -4.29 -3.93
N MET A 157 13.98 -3.60 -2.89
CA MET A 157 12.56 -3.51 -2.64
C MET A 157 11.83 -2.92 -3.84
N GLU A 158 10.83 -3.65 -4.34
CA GLU A 158 9.91 -3.16 -5.35
C GLU A 158 9.04 -2.05 -4.74
N VAL A 159 8.89 -0.97 -5.49
CA VAL A 159 8.12 0.18 -5.06
C VAL A 159 7.23 0.63 -6.22
N GLY A 160 5.94 0.73 -5.95
CA GLY A 160 4.94 1.24 -6.87
C GLY A 160 4.27 2.49 -6.34
N ILE A 161 3.49 3.11 -7.18
CA ILE A 161 2.57 4.21 -6.87
C ILE A 161 1.17 3.84 -7.33
N CYS A 162 0.17 4.24 -6.58
CA CYS A 162 -1.24 4.13 -6.95
C CYS A 162 -2.00 5.39 -6.51
N GLY A 163 -3.25 5.49 -6.91
CA GLY A 163 -4.03 6.70 -6.77
C GLY A 163 -4.07 7.53 -8.05
N GLU A 164 -4.75 8.66 -8.04
CA GLU A 164 -4.95 9.50 -9.23
C GLU A 164 -3.65 10.03 -9.80
N HIS A 165 -2.68 10.33 -8.94
CA HIS A 165 -1.36 10.83 -9.36
C HIS A 165 -0.57 9.85 -10.22
N GLY A 166 -0.87 8.53 -10.14
CA GLY A 166 -0.25 7.55 -11.02
C GLY A 166 -0.63 7.68 -12.50
N GLY A 167 -1.71 8.41 -12.79
CA GLY A 167 -2.18 8.75 -14.14
C GLY A 167 -1.87 10.18 -14.57
N ASP A 168 -1.31 11.01 -13.71
CA ASP A 168 -0.98 12.41 -14.00
C ASP A 168 0.28 12.46 -14.90
N PRO A 169 0.22 13.11 -16.07
CA PRO A 169 1.35 13.20 -16.99
C PRO A 169 2.39 14.26 -16.62
N SER A 170 2.16 15.10 -15.59
CA SER A 170 3.03 16.21 -15.18
C SER A 170 4.29 15.78 -14.42
#